data_04b0b9e231189fbe5dd47211f8a7d2cf
#
_entry.id   04b0b9e231189fbe5dd47211f8a7d2cf
#
_cell.length_a   1.000
_cell.length_b   1.000
_cell.length_c   1.000
_cell.angle_alpha   90.00
_cell.angle_beta   90.00
_cell.angle_gamma   90.00
#
_symmetry.space_group_name_H-M   'P 1'
#
loop_
_entity.id
_entity.type
_entity.pdbx_description
1 polymer ?
#
loop_
_entity_poly.entity_id
_entity_poly.type
_entity_poly.pdbx_seq_one_letter_code
_entity_poly.pdbx_strand_id
1 'polypeptide(L)'
;MNAAVVTPVMDWNKYTIDGWLEQFGAWCETVRMKGGDLPDGLHINQIYWLMRESGKEIPKGKAYIRCEINDFEADQVQALLRSIFKSESVDYQAKYAVMCLVKHKVENRSLSAVASLTNQSKPIAHMMINCGRFFIHSRDNRLKI
;
A
#
# COMPACT_ATOMS: atom_id res chain seq x y z
N MET A 1 14.39 -5.82 38.56
CA MET A 1 14.83 -4.95 37.49
C MET A 1 14.03 -5.26 36.24
N ASN A 2 13.37 -4.27 35.72
CA ASN A 2 12.56 -4.50 34.53
C ASN A 2 13.44 -4.57 33.30
N ALA A 3 13.28 -5.60 32.53
CA ALA A 3 13.90 -5.64 31.22
C ALA A 3 13.42 -4.42 30.44
N ALA A 4 14.34 -3.72 29.82
CA ALA A 4 13.97 -2.62 28.96
C ALA A 4 13.08 -3.16 27.83
N VAL A 5 11.87 -2.64 27.75
CA VAL A 5 11.01 -2.95 26.64
C VAL A 5 11.56 -2.22 25.42
N VAL A 6 12.14 -2.97 24.51
CA VAL A 6 12.61 -2.37 23.26
C VAL A 6 11.39 -2.07 22.41
N THR A 7 11.06 -0.78 22.32
CA THR A 7 10.00 -0.35 21.41
C THR A 7 10.51 -0.51 19.98
N PRO A 8 9.78 -1.22 19.13
CA PRO A 8 10.18 -1.34 17.72
C PRO A 8 10.27 0.04 17.08
N VAL A 9 11.33 0.26 16.34
CA VAL A 9 11.54 1.50 15.61
C VAL A 9 11.42 1.20 14.12
N MET A 10 10.63 2.00 13.43
CA MET A 10 10.44 1.86 12.00
C MET A 10 11.63 2.44 11.25
N ASP A 11 12.26 1.61 10.43
CA ASP A 11 13.32 2.06 9.53
C ASP A 11 12.76 2.22 8.12
N TRP A 12 12.31 3.43 7.83
CA TRP A 12 11.73 3.75 6.53
C TRP A 12 12.75 3.69 5.39
N ASN A 13 14.04 3.64 5.70
CA ASN A 13 15.10 3.59 4.68
C ASN A 13 15.32 2.19 4.09
N LYS A 14 14.70 1.16 4.67
CA LYS A 14 14.86 -0.22 4.16
C LYS A 14 14.40 -0.36 2.72
N TYR A 15 13.34 0.33 2.35
CA TYR A 15 12.75 0.25 1.02
C TYR A 15 12.39 1.63 0.50
N THR A 16 12.22 1.72 -0.81
CA THR A 16 11.58 2.88 -1.44
C THR A 16 10.08 2.85 -1.17
N ILE A 17 9.37 3.90 -1.54
CA ILE A 17 7.91 3.93 -1.45
C ILE A 17 7.32 2.72 -2.17
N ASP A 18 7.76 2.46 -3.40
CA ASP A 18 7.28 1.30 -4.16
C ASP A 18 7.57 0.00 -3.43
N GLY A 19 8.77 -0.14 -2.90
CA GLY A 19 9.17 -1.35 -2.15
C GLY A 19 8.30 -1.57 -0.93
N TRP A 20 8.02 -0.52 -0.15
CA TRP A 20 7.15 -0.63 1.02
C TRP A 20 5.74 -1.05 0.64
N LEU A 21 5.21 -0.49 -0.45
CA LEU A 21 3.86 -0.83 -0.90
C LEU A 21 3.79 -2.26 -1.42
N GLU A 22 4.81 -2.70 -2.15
CA GLU A 22 4.90 -4.08 -2.62
C GLU A 22 4.97 -5.06 -1.45
N GLN A 23 5.77 -4.74 -0.43
CA GLN A 23 5.88 -5.56 0.77
C GLN A 23 4.58 -5.58 1.56
N PHE A 24 3.91 -4.44 1.67
CA PHE A 24 2.60 -4.38 2.33
C PHE A 24 1.59 -5.28 1.61
N GLY A 25 1.57 -5.25 0.27
CA GLY A 25 0.71 -6.11 -0.51
C GLY A 25 1.02 -7.59 -0.29
N ALA A 26 2.30 -7.94 -0.25
CA ALA A 26 2.73 -9.31 0.03
C ALA A 26 2.32 -9.74 1.43
N TRP A 27 2.42 -8.85 2.41
CA TRP A 27 1.99 -9.14 3.77
C TRP A 27 0.47 -9.38 3.83
N CYS A 28 -0.32 -8.54 3.18
CA CYS A 28 -1.77 -8.71 3.12
C CYS A 28 -2.14 -10.07 2.51
N GLU A 29 -1.46 -10.45 1.45
CA GLU A 29 -1.70 -11.72 0.78
C GLU A 29 -1.31 -12.89 1.66
N THR A 30 -0.19 -12.80 2.38
CA THR A 30 0.26 -13.84 3.31
C THR A 30 -0.76 -14.04 4.42
N VAL A 31 -1.28 -12.98 5.00
CA VAL A 31 -2.29 -13.05 6.07
C VAL A 31 -3.56 -13.70 5.52
N ARG A 32 -3.99 -13.34 4.33
CA ARG A 32 -5.17 -13.91 3.69
C ARG A 32 -4.99 -15.41 3.43
N MET A 33 -3.81 -15.81 2.94
CA MET A 33 -3.52 -17.21 2.63
C MET A 33 -3.49 -18.10 3.87
N LYS A 34 -3.18 -17.55 5.04
CA LYS A 34 -3.22 -18.30 6.29
C LYS A 34 -4.63 -18.53 6.81
N GLY A 35 -5.64 -18.09 6.05
CA GLY A 35 -7.05 -18.32 6.39
C GLY A 35 -7.52 -17.56 7.60
N GLY A 36 -6.72 -16.63 8.07
CA GLY A 36 -7.05 -15.86 9.24
C GLY A 36 -7.70 -14.53 8.92
N ASP A 37 -8.44 -14.05 9.86
CA ASP A 37 -8.80 -12.66 9.87
C ASP A 37 -7.53 -11.84 10.07
N LEU A 38 -7.52 -10.63 9.55
CA LEU A 38 -6.43 -9.73 9.85
C LEU A 38 -6.38 -9.50 11.34
N PRO A 39 -5.16 -9.41 11.92
CA PRO A 39 -5.04 -9.19 13.35
C PRO A 39 -5.82 -7.96 13.80
N ASP A 40 -6.36 -8.03 15.02
CA ASP A 40 -7.00 -6.88 15.63
C ASP A 40 -6.04 -5.70 15.63
N GLY A 41 -6.52 -4.54 15.30
CA GLY A 41 -5.67 -3.36 15.15
C GLY A 41 -5.17 -3.14 13.73
N LEU A 42 -5.06 -4.20 12.95
CA LEU A 42 -4.88 -4.12 11.53
C LEU A 42 -6.21 -4.36 10.86
N HIS A 43 -7.25 -3.78 11.43
CA HIS A 43 -8.55 -3.93 10.82
C HIS A 43 -8.42 -3.70 9.36
N ILE A 44 -8.94 -4.64 8.64
CA ILE A 44 -9.15 -4.45 7.23
C ILE A 44 -9.79 -3.12 7.11
N ASN A 45 -8.93 -2.25 6.89
CA ASN A 45 -9.37 -0.93 6.76
C ASN A 45 -10.03 -0.80 5.42
N GLN A 46 -10.57 0.35 5.24
CA GLN A 46 -11.23 0.70 4.00
C GLN A 46 -10.30 0.51 2.80
N ILE A 47 -8.98 0.65 3.00
CA ILE A 47 -8.01 0.51 1.91
C ILE A 47 -7.99 -0.93 1.40
N TYR A 48 -7.86 -1.89 2.31
CA TYR A 48 -7.85 -3.31 1.93
C TYR A 48 -9.17 -3.72 1.27
N TRP A 49 -10.29 -3.30 1.82
CA TRP A 49 -11.60 -3.58 1.25
C TRP A 49 -11.78 -2.92 -0.10
N LEU A 50 -11.33 -1.68 -0.25
CA LEU A 50 -11.36 -1.00 -1.54
C LEU A 50 -10.54 -1.75 -2.58
N MET A 51 -9.39 -2.26 -2.19
CA MET A 51 -8.57 -3.07 -3.08
C MET A 51 -9.31 -4.34 -3.50
N ARG A 52 -9.96 -5.02 -2.57
CA ARG A 52 -10.69 -6.25 -2.88
C ARG A 52 -11.94 -6.00 -3.73
N GLU A 53 -12.67 -4.94 -3.43
CA GLU A 53 -13.89 -4.61 -4.19
C GLU A 53 -13.59 -4.18 -5.61
N SER A 54 -12.51 -3.47 -5.82
CA SER A 54 -12.16 -2.97 -7.14
C SER A 54 -11.43 -4.00 -7.98
N GLY A 55 -10.86 -5.00 -7.35
CA GLY A 55 -10.08 -5.98 -8.06
C GLY A 55 -10.40 -7.38 -7.65
N LYS A 56 -11.40 -7.95 -8.18
CA LYS A 56 -11.98 -9.22 -7.81
C LYS A 56 -10.99 -10.35 -7.57
N GLU A 57 -9.84 -10.35 -8.22
CA GLU A 57 -8.79 -11.34 -8.00
C GLU A 57 -7.45 -10.76 -8.38
N ILE A 58 -6.41 -11.18 -7.66
CA ILE A 58 -5.04 -10.88 -8.08
C ILE A 58 -4.78 -11.68 -9.35
N PRO A 59 -4.36 -11.02 -10.44
CA PRO A 59 -4.14 -11.72 -11.69
C PRO A 59 -3.11 -12.84 -11.52
N LYS A 60 -3.49 -14.04 -11.91
CA LYS A 60 -2.57 -15.17 -11.91
C LYS A 60 -1.48 -14.92 -12.94
N GLY A 61 -0.26 -15.31 -12.59
CA GLY A 61 0.87 -15.18 -13.50
C GLY A 61 1.78 -14.00 -13.23
N LYS A 62 1.48 -13.18 -12.24
CA LYS A 62 2.42 -12.13 -11.83
C LYS A 62 3.52 -12.68 -10.96
N ALA A 63 4.66 -11.98 -10.97
CA ALA A 63 5.78 -12.33 -10.12
C ALA A 63 5.34 -12.33 -8.66
N TYR A 64 5.64 -13.41 -7.99
CA TYR A 64 5.37 -13.53 -6.56
C TYR A 64 6.36 -12.65 -5.79
N ILE A 65 5.83 -11.80 -4.93
CA ILE A 65 6.63 -10.97 -4.07
C ILE A 65 6.66 -11.61 -2.69
N ARG A 66 7.84 -12.00 -2.25
CA ARG A 66 8.01 -12.59 -0.93
C ARG A 66 7.86 -11.53 0.15
N CYS A 67 7.04 -11.80 1.15
CA CYS A 67 6.87 -10.91 2.28
C CYS A 67 8.08 -11.00 3.20
N GLU A 68 8.76 -9.88 3.37
CA GLU A 68 9.93 -9.76 4.24
C GLU A 68 9.70 -8.79 5.41
N ILE A 69 8.53 -8.16 5.46
CA ILE A 69 8.20 -7.25 6.55
C ILE A 69 7.42 -7.99 7.64
N ASN A 70 7.52 -7.46 8.86
CA ASN A 70 6.78 -8.00 10.00
C ASN A 70 5.46 -7.23 10.19
N ASP A 71 4.67 -7.67 11.17
CA ASP A 71 3.36 -7.08 11.45
C ASP A 71 3.47 -5.61 11.86
N PHE A 72 4.50 -5.25 12.61
CA PHE A 72 4.73 -3.86 13.01
C PHE A 72 4.97 -2.97 11.78
N GLU A 73 5.84 -3.42 10.87
CA GLU A 73 6.15 -2.68 9.65
C GLU A 73 4.91 -2.53 8.77
N ALA A 74 4.14 -3.61 8.62
CA ALA A 74 2.90 -3.57 7.86
C ALA A 74 1.90 -2.59 8.49
N ASP A 75 1.81 -2.56 9.82
CA ASP A 75 0.94 -1.63 10.52
C ASP A 75 1.34 -0.17 10.27
N GLN A 76 2.64 0.11 10.22
CA GLN A 76 3.14 1.44 9.93
C GLN A 76 2.78 1.88 8.50
N VAL A 77 2.95 1.01 7.53
CA VAL A 77 2.56 1.32 6.14
C VAL A 77 1.05 1.54 6.04
N GLN A 78 0.27 0.69 6.71
CA GLN A 78 -1.18 0.83 6.73
C GLN A 78 -1.61 2.16 7.37
N ALA A 79 -0.99 2.54 8.47
CA ALA A 79 -1.28 3.81 9.14
C ALA A 79 -0.97 4.99 8.24
N LEU A 80 0.12 4.93 7.50
CA LEU A 80 0.48 5.96 6.53
C LEU A 80 -0.61 6.12 5.46
N LEU A 81 -1.01 5.03 4.84
CA LEU A 81 -2.05 5.05 3.81
C LEU A 81 -3.38 5.53 4.37
N ARG A 82 -3.74 5.05 5.55
CA ARG A 82 -4.97 5.46 6.21
C ARG A 82 -4.98 6.95 6.51
N SER A 83 -3.85 7.50 6.92
CA SER A 83 -3.75 8.93 7.20
C SER A 83 -4.03 9.78 5.96
N ILE A 84 -3.67 9.28 4.80
CA ILE A 84 -3.93 9.97 3.53
C ILE A 84 -5.41 9.88 3.16
N PHE A 85 -5.96 8.66 3.17
CA PHE A 85 -7.32 8.44 2.68
C PHE A 85 -8.40 8.99 3.62
N LYS A 86 -8.12 9.07 4.91
CA LYS A 86 -9.07 9.58 5.90
C LYS A 86 -8.92 11.07 6.18
N SER A 87 -7.88 11.71 5.70
CA SER A 87 -7.66 13.13 5.95
C SER A 87 -8.59 13.97 5.09
N GLU A 88 -9.34 14.85 5.73
CA GLU A 88 -10.21 15.79 5.02
C GLU A 88 -9.40 16.89 4.33
N SER A 89 -8.18 17.13 4.79
CA SER A 89 -7.31 18.15 4.20
C SER A 89 -6.64 17.69 2.91
N VAL A 90 -6.68 16.39 2.62
CA VAL A 90 -6.11 15.86 1.38
C VAL A 90 -7.14 15.96 0.28
N ASP A 91 -6.75 16.59 -0.82
CA ASP A 91 -7.60 16.77 -1.97
C ASP A 91 -7.99 15.42 -2.60
N TYR A 92 -9.18 15.37 -3.17
CA TYR A 92 -9.68 14.17 -3.83
C TYR A 92 -8.76 13.71 -4.96
N GLN A 93 -8.19 14.64 -5.72
CA GLN A 93 -7.26 14.32 -6.80
C GLN A 93 -6.01 13.60 -6.27
N ALA A 94 -5.49 14.06 -5.14
CA ALA A 94 -4.34 13.43 -4.51
C ALA A 94 -4.69 12.02 -4.01
N LYS A 95 -5.85 11.87 -3.39
CA LYS A 95 -6.32 10.55 -2.95
C LYS A 95 -6.46 9.59 -4.13
N TYR A 96 -7.00 10.09 -5.24
CA TYR A 96 -7.16 9.29 -6.45
C TYR A 96 -5.81 8.83 -7.01
N ALA A 97 -4.83 9.74 -7.03
CA ALA A 97 -3.48 9.41 -7.47
C ALA A 97 -2.84 8.34 -6.59
N VAL A 98 -2.96 8.49 -5.26
CA VAL A 98 -2.45 7.48 -4.32
C VAL A 98 -3.17 6.15 -4.50
N MET A 99 -4.48 6.18 -4.77
CA MET A 99 -5.24 4.96 -5.05
C MET A 99 -4.69 4.24 -6.29
N CYS A 100 -4.36 4.96 -7.35
CA CYS A 100 -3.75 4.36 -8.54
C CYS A 100 -2.41 3.70 -8.21
N LEU A 101 -1.59 4.37 -7.41
CA LEU A 101 -0.32 3.80 -6.96
C LEU A 101 -0.53 2.53 -6.12
N VAL A 102 -1.50 2.56 -5.21
CA VAL A 102 -1.82 1.40 -4.37
C VAL A 102 -2.27 0.23 -5.25
N LYS A 103 -3.14 0.46 -6.21
CA LYS A 103 -3.56 -0.60 -7.14
C LYS A 103 -2.37 -1.21 -7.88
N HIS A 104 -1.43 -0.39 -8.26
CA HIS A 104 -0.27 -0.85 -9.01
C HIS A 104 0.71 -1.62 -8.14
N LYS A 105 1.04 -1.10 -6.96
CA LYS A 105 2.10 -1.65 -6.11
C LYS A 105 1.60 -2.59 -5.02
N VAL A 106 0.56 -2.24 -4.31
CA VAL A 106 0.03 -3.11 -3.24
C VAL A 106 -0.71 -4.30 -3.84
N GLU A 107 -1.58 -4.06 -4.81
CA GLU A 107 -2.32 -5.13 -5.48
C GLU A 107 -1.51 -5.83 -6.55
N ASN A 108 -0.31 -5.37 -6.81
CA ASN A 108 0.60 -5.93 -7.80
C ASN A 108 -0.05 -6.06 -9.18
N ARG A 109 -0.77 -5.04 -9.60
CA ARG A 109 -1.44 -5.01 -10.91
C ARG A 109 -0.55 -4.36 -11.96
N SER A 110 -0.67 -4.82 -13.19
CA SER A 110 0.04 -4.20 -14.31
C SER A 110 -0.50 -2.79 -14.57
N LEU A 111 0.29 -1.99 -15.27
CA LEU A 111 -0.15 -0.66 -15.69
C LEU A 111 -1.44 -0.74 -16.53
N SER A 112 -1.52 -1.73 -17.43
CA SER A 112 -2.71 -1.95 -18.24
C SER A 112 -3.94 -2.25 -17.37
N ALA A 113 -3.77 -3.08 -16.33
CA ALA A 113 -4.85 -3.41 -15.42
C ALA A 113 -5.31 -2.18 -14.62
N VAL A 114 -4.38 -1.37 -14.15
CA VAL A 114 -4.72 -0.13 -13.44
C VAL A 114 -5.47 0.82 -14.36
N ALA A 115 -5.00 1.00 -15.58
CA ALA A 115 -5.65 1.85 -16.56
C ALA A 115 -7.09 1.39 -16.83
N SER A 116 -7.28 0.10 -17.01
CA SER A 116 -8.60 -0.48 -17.25
C SER A 116 -9.54 -0.30 -16.07
N LEU A 117 -9.06 -0.57 -14.84
CA LEU A 117 -9.86 -0.45 -13.63
C LEU A 117 -10.26 0.99 -13.32
N THR A 118 -9.41 1.94 -13.68
CA THR A 118 -9.66 3.35 -13.43
C THR A 118 -10.26 4.06 -14.64
N ASN A 119 -10.54 3.32 -15.71
CA ASN A 119 -11.11 3.85 -16.93
C ASN A 119 -10.29 4.98 -17.53
N GLN A 120 -8.99 4.79 -17.57
CA GLN A 120 -8.02 5.76 -18.07
C GLN A 120 -7.17 5.15 -19.17
N SER A 121 -6.50 5.99 -19.97
CA SER A 121 -5.47 5.52 -20.87
C SER A 121 -4.21 5.12 -20.08
N LYS A 122 -3.37 4.28 -20.66
CA LYS A 122 -2.10 3.89 -20.03
C LYS A 122 -1.21 5.08 -19.66
N PRO A 123 -0.98 6.06 -20.57
CA PRO A 123 -0.17 7.22 -20.21
C PRO A 123 -0.74 8.01 -19.03
N ILE A 124 -2.06 8.17 -18.97
CA ILE A 124 -2.71 8.89 -17.87
C ILE A 124 -2.58 8.09 -16.57
N ALA A 125 -2.79 6.78 -16.62
CA ALA A 125 -2.62 5.93 -15.44
C ALA A 125 -1.18 5.99 -14.92
N HIS A 126 -0.21 5.96 -15.82
CA HIS A 126 1.20 6.08 -15.44
C HIS A 126 1.49 7.42 -14.77
N MET A 127 0.96 8.50 -15.32
CA MET A 127 1.09 9.82 -14.73
C MET A 127 0.46 9.88 -13.34
N MET A 128 -0.74 9.31 -13.17
CA MET A 128 -1.42 9.29 -11.87
C MET A 128 -0.63 8.48 -10.84
N ILE A 129 -0.06 7.35 -11.23
CA ILE A 129 0.78 6.55 -10.34
C ILE A 129 1.99 7.36 -9.87
N ASN A 130 2.65 8.07 -10.78
CA ASN A 130 3.76 8.93 -10.43
C ASN A 130 3.34 10.08 -9.51
N CYS A 131 2.20 10.69 -9.77
CA CYS A 131 1.66 11.73 -8.90
C CYS A 131 1.41 11.21 -7.49
N GLY A 132 0.86 10.01 -7.37
CA GLY A 132 0.63 9.39 -6.07
C GLY A 132 1.92 9.16 -5.31
N ARG A 133 2.94 8.67 -6.00
CA ARG A 133 4.27 8.43 -5.41
C ARG A 133 4.89 9.74 -4.90
N PHE A 134 4.87 10.77 -5.72
CA PHE A 134 5.43 12.06 -5.32
C PHE A 134 4.61 12.73 -4.22
N PHE A 135 3.31 12.53 -4.21
CA PHE A 135 2.46 13.03 -3.13
C PHE A 135 2.84 12.40 -1.79
N ILE A 136 3.02 11.09 -1.75
CA ILE A 136 3.44 10.40 -0.53
C ILE A 136 4.80 10.92 -0.07
N HIS A 137 5.74 11.06 -1.00
CA HIS A 137 7.07 11.55 -0.69
C HIS A 137 7.04 12.99 -0.15
N SER A 138 6.21 13.84 -0.72
CA SER A 138 6.09 15.23 -0.25
C SER A 138 5.44 15.33 1.12
N ARG A 139 4.53 14.41 1.42
CA ARG A 139 3.83 14.38 2.70
C ARG A 139 4.70 13.79 3.82
N ASP A 140 5.50 12.80 3.49
CA ASP A 140 6.37 12.12 4.46
C ASP A 140 7.75 11.92 3.86
N ASN A 141 8.65 12.83 4.17
CA ASN A 141 10.00 12.83 3.60
C ASN A 141 10.92 11.75 4.18
N ARG A 142 10.47 10.97 5.16
CA ARG A 142 11.21 9.80 5.63
C ARG A 142 11.26 8.71 4.55
N LEU A 143 10.29 8.72 3.67
CA LEU A 143 10.18 7.75 2.60
C LEU A 143 10.97 8.22 1.38
N LYS A 144 11.82 7.35 0.87
CA LYS A 144 12.58 7.65 -0.35
C LYS A 144 11.88 7.10 -1.59
N ILE A 145 12.11 7.77 -2.67
CA ILE A 145 11.60 7.36 -3.98
C ILE A 145 12.48 6.29 -4.58
#